data_4e0979e94a1c4de7b770c171945a4f94
#
_entry.id   4e0979e94a1c4de7b770c171945a4f94
#
_cell.length_a   1.000
_cell.length_b   1.000
_cell.length_c   1.000
_cell.angle_alpha   90.00
_cell.angle_beta   90.00
_cell.angle_gamma   90.00
#
_symmetry.space_group_name_H-M   'P 1'
#
loop_
_entity.id
_entity.type
_entity.pdbx_description
1 polymer ?
#
loop_
_entity_poly.entity_id
_entity_poly.type
_entity_poly.pdbx_seq_one_letter_code
_entity_poly.pdbx_strand_id
1 'polypeptide(L)'
;MFKNYCCVVLFAFTGFYCGAQNINPDLLANRWDAHWIQVPNTPARDYGIYLFRKTVNLAAKPAKMIVHVSGDNRYKLFINGTLVSLGPARNDLYYWNYETLDIAGFLTSGKNTIAAIVWNDGDVRPEGQISNRTGFLLQADDKSNDILNTSDSWKCTQENSYAPIMGIGYSAYYVAGPGEYRDMHKSLQNWMGNDYDDSKWQNASNIGWSGATPKGIGDISGWMMVPSTLPQMELKPQRFATVRQSEGILLPTSFPAVKTALTIPAHTQVSFLLDQGFLTNAYPELSFSKGNNATIALTYAEALFEEKPDGPGKEFRKGNRNEVEGKIISGRRDS
;
A
#
# COMPACT_ATOMS: atom_id res chain seq x y z
N MET A 1 53.06 -38.13 -27.35
CA MET A 1 53.18 -36.69 -27.44
C MET A 1 51.76 -36.10 -27.23
N PHE A 2 51.37 -35.91 -25.98
CA PHE A 2 50.04 -35.36 -25.62
C PHE A 2 50.14 -33.86 -25.44
N LYS A 3 49.40 -33.09 -26.26
CA LYS A 3 49.27 -31.64 -26.13
C LYS A 3 48.15 -31.34 -25.15
N ASN A 4 48.51 -30.81 -23.99
CA ASN A 4 47.55 -30.24 -23.03
C ASN A 4 47.06 -28.89 -23.53
N TYR A 5 45.76 -28.78 -23.84
CA TYR A 5 45.08 -27.50 -24.05
C TYR A 5 44.54 -27.03 -22.70
N CYS A 6 45.13 -25.93 -22.22
CA CYS A 6 44.63 -25.24 -21.05
C CYS A 6 43.52 -24.26 -21.51
N CYS A 7 42.23 -24.59 -21.23
CA CYS A 7 41.12 -23.67 -21.45
C CYS A 7 41.08 -22.67 -20.28
N VAL A 8 41.46 -21.43 -20.55
CA VAL A 8 41.23 -20.34 -19.63
C VAL A 8 39.78 -19.84 -19.81
N VAL A 9 38.91 -20.14 -18.83
CA VAL A 9 37.56 -19.60 -18.78
C VAL A 9 37.64 -18.22 -18.12
N LEU A 10 37.46 -17.18 -18.93
CA LEU A 10 37.35 -15.81 -18.45
C LEU A 10 35.93 -15.61 -17.88
N PHE A 11 35.79 -15.57 -16.54
CA PHE A 11 34.58 -15.11 -15.90
C PHE A 11 34.48 -13.59 -16.01
N ALA A 12 33.63 -13.10 -16.91
CA ALA A 12 33.24 -11.71 -16.93
C ALA A 12 32.27 -11.46 -15.72
N PHE A 13 32.79 -10.91 -14.65
CA PHE A 13 31.96 -10.34 -13.58
C PHE A 13 31.25 -9.11 -14.14
N THR A 14 30.01 -9.24 -14.54
CA THR A 14 29.11 -8.09 -14.69
C THR A 14 28.78 -7.61 -13.29
N GLY A 15 29.50 -6.63 -12.81
CA GLY A 15 29.17 -5.93 -11.56
C GLY A 15 27.78 -5.30 -11.72
N PHE A 16 26.79 -5.82 -10.99
CA PHE A 16 25.57 -5.08 -10.75
C PHE A 16 25.96 -3.86 -9.93
N TYR A 17 26.03 -2.70 -10.58
CA TYR A 17 26.08 -1.43 -9.86
C TYR A 17 24.75 -1.28 -9.12
N CYS A 18 24.72 -1.66 -7.84
CA CYS A 18 23.71 -1.17 -6.93
C CYS A 18 23.98 0.34 -6.79
N GLY A 19 23.31 1.14 -7.60
CA GLY A 19 23.41 2.58 -7.51
C GLY A 19 22.86 3.01 -6.15
N ALA A 20 23.73 3.42 -5.23
CA ALA A 20 23.31 4.11 -4.02
C ALA A 20 22.40 5.27 -4.45
N GLN A 21 21.23 5.38 -3.84
CA GLN A 21 20.33 6.51 -4.08
C GLN A 21 21.09 7.79 -3.80
N ASN A 22 21.31 8.62 -4.82
CA ASN A 22 22.04 9.87 -4.68
C ASN A 22 21.08 10.91 -4.11
N ILE A 23 21.01 11.01 -2.79
CA ILE A 23 20.17 11.94 -2.03
C ILE A 23 20.96 13.23 -1.87
N ASN A 24 20.32 14.38 -2.03
CA ASN A 24 20.91 15.68 -1.74
C ASN A 24 21.47 15.70 -0.32
N PRO A 25 22.79 15.92 -0.12
CA PRO A 25 23.41 15.90 1.21
C PRO A 25 22.79 16.88 2.20
N ASP A 26 22.24 18.00 1.71
CA ASP A 26 21.55 18.98 2.57
C ASP A 26 20.35 18.36 3.29
N LEU A 27 19.64 17.43 2.66
CA LEU A 27 18.51 16.74 3.26
C LEU A 27 18.91 15.72 4.34
N LEU A 28 20.20 15.36 4.41
CA LEU A 28 20.75 14.51 5.47
C LEU A 28 21.30 15.32 6.64
N ALA A 29 21.63 16.61 6.40
CA ALA A 29 22.33 17.46 7.36
C ALA A 29 21.47 18.61 7.91
N ASN A 30 20.38 18.96 7.27
CA ASN A 30 19.54 20.09 7.63
C ASN A 30 18.07 19.67 7.73
N ARG A 31 17.27 20.45 8.46
CA ARG A 31 15.81 20.29 8.45
C ARG A 31 15.29 20.52 7.05
N TRP A 32 14.28 19.76 6.67
CA TRP A 32 13.65 19.84 5.37
C TRP A 32 12.75 21.08 5.27
N ASP A 33 12.53 21.55 4.06
CA ASP A 33 11.53 22.60 3.80
C ASP A 33 10.11 22.05 3.85
N ALA A 34 9.93 20.75 3.51
CA ALA A 34 8.65 20.07 3.63
C ALA A 34 8.25 19.85 5.08
N HIS A 35 6.99 20.09 5.38
CA HIS A 35 6.38 19.80 6.67
C HIS A 35 5.63 18.46 6.62
N TRP A 36 5.63 17.73 7.72
CA TRP A 36 4.60 16.73 7.94
C TRP A 36 3.24 17.41 7.94
N ILE A 37 2.29 16.88 7.17
CA ILE A 37 0.94 17.43 7.05
C ILE A 37 -0.10 16.42 7.49
N GLN A 38 -1.25 16.94 7.97
CA GLN A 38 -2.41 16.17 8.38
C GLN A 38 -3.71 16.82 7.87
N VAL A 39 -4.80 16.06 7.91
CA VAL A 39 -6.14 16.62 7.75
C VAL A 39 -6.51 17.39 9.02
N PRO A 40 -6.89 18.68 8.94
CA PRO A 40 -7.24 19.47 10.12
C PRO A 40 -8.42 18.86 10.90
N ASN A 41 -8.39 19.04 12.22
CA ASN A 41 -9.46 18.62 13.13
C ASN A 41 -9.78 17.12 13.13
N THR A 42 -8.84 16.28 12.69
CA THR A 42 -8.95 14.83 12.79
C THR A 42 -8.17 14.29 13.98
N PRO A 43 -8.60 13.16 14.59
CA PRO A 43 -7.84 12.51 15.64
C PRO A 43 -6.42 12.15 15.18
N ALA A 44 -5.47 12.33 16.07
CA ALA A 44 -4.06 12.15 15.73
C ALA A 44 -3.66 10.67 15.57
N ARG A 45 -4.33 9.75 16.28
CA ARG A 45 -3.91 8.34 16.44
C ARG A 45 -5.04 7.33 16.26
N ASP A 46 -6.24 7.77 15.94
CA ASP A 46 -7.37 6.87 15.72
C ASP A 46 -7.28 6.23 14.34
N TYR A 47 -8.03 5.14 14.17
CA TYR A 47 -8.21 4.56 12.85
C TYR A 47 -8.77 5.59 11.86
N GLY A 48 -8.17 5.68 10.70
CA GLY A 48 -8.64 6.59 9.67
C GLY A 48 -7.87 6.49 8.36
N ILE A 49 -8.56 6.86 7.30
CA ILE A 49 -8.02 6.94 5.94
C ILE A 49 -8.06 8.39 5.50
N TYR A 50 -6.94 8.91 5.03
CA TYR A 50 -6.76 10.32 4.73
C TYR A 50 -6.19 10.49 3.33
N LEU A 51 -6.77 11.42 2.58
CA LEU A 51 -6.41 11.71 1.20
C LEU A 51 -5.75 13.08 1.11
N PHE A 52 -4.66 13.14 0.36
CA PHE A 52 -3.90 14.35 0.10
C PHE A 52 -3.72 14.54 -1.39
N ARG A 53 -3.79 15.77 -1.87
CA ARG A 53 -3.61 16.13 -3.28
C ARG A 53 -2.84 17.43 -3.44
N LYS A 54 -1.99 17.46 -4.47
CA LYS A 54 -1.34 18.67 -4.96
C LYS A 54 -1.41 18.69 -6.47
N THR A 55 -1.96 19.73 -7.04
CA THR A 55 -1.91 19.97 -8.49
C THR A 55 -0.80 20.98 -8.79
N VAL A 56 0.05 20.64 -9.74
CA VAL A 56 1.13 21.49 -10.23
C VAL A 56 1.08 21.58 -11.74
N ASN A 57 1.63 22.68 -12.28
CA ASN A 57 1.72 22.89 -13.72
C ASN A 57 3.20 22.95 -14.13
N LEU A 58 3.66 22.01 -14.93
CA LEU A 58 5.04 21.90 -15.37
C LEU A 58 5.18 22.46 -16.80
N ALA A 59 6.15 23.34 -17.03
CA ALA A 59 6.42 23.91 -18.36
C ALA A 59 6.81 22.81 -19.37
N ALA A 60 7.54 21.80 -18.92
CA ALA A 60 7.96 20.65 -19.71
C ALA A 60 8.00 19.39 -18.84
N LYS A 61 7.96 18.21 -19.48
CA LYS A 61 8.24 16.95 -18.78
C LYS A 61 9.68 16.92 -18.29
N PRO A 62 9.94 16.75 -16.99
CA PRO A 62 11.30 16.69 -16.47
C PRO A 62 11.99 15.40 -16.92
N ALA A 63 13.30 15.48 -17.17
CA ALA A 63 14.13 14.30 -17.42
C ALA A 63 14.39 13.48 -16.15
N LYS A 64 14.42 14.16 -15.00
CA LYS A 64 14.61 13.58 -13.66
C LYS A 64 13.84 14.42 -12.65
N MET A 65 13.17 13.78 -11.70
CA MET A 65 12.49 14.45 -10.57
C MET A 65 12.47 13.53 -9.36
N ILE A 66 13.42 13.74 -8.48
CA ILE A 66 13.56 12.93 -7.26
C ILE A 66 12.73 13.56 -6.16
N VAL A 67 11.97 12.70 -5.46
CA VAL A 67 11.22 13.05 -4.26
C VAL A 67 11.48 12.04 -3.15
N HIS A 68 11.35 12.49 -1.91
CA HIS A 68 11.45 11.69 -0.70
C HIS A 68 10.09 11.65 -0.03
N VAL A 69 9.55 10.46 0.20
CA VAL A 69 8.15 10.29 0.62
C VAL A 69 8.07 9.43 1.87
N SER A 70 7.24 9.84 2.81
CA SER A 70 6.93 9.07 4.01
C SER A 70 5.48 9.28 4.46
N GLY A 71 5.02 8.43 5.35
CA GLY A 71 3.67 8.49 5.94
C GLY A 71 3.59 7.71 7.25
N ASP A 72 2.68 8.07 8.10
CA ASP A 72 2.44 7.36 9.36
C ASP A 72 0.92 7.02 9.48
N ASN A 73 0.50 5.77 9.51
CA ASN A 73 1.32 4.54 9.54
C ASN A 73 1.99 4.24 8.19
N ARG A 74 1.23 4.30 7.09
CA ARG A 74 1.68 3.95 5.74
C ARG A 74 0.97 4.80 4.68
N TYR A 75 1.53 4.80 3.47
CA TYR A 75 0.96 5.55 2.34
C TYR A 75 0.96 4.73 1.04
N LYS A 76 0.11 5.16 0.10
CA LYS A 76 0.21 4.89 -1.34
C LYS A 76 0.35 6.23 -2.04
N LEU A 77 1.35 6.36 -2.91
CA LEU A 77 1.58 7.56 -3.73
C LEU A 77 1.10 7.32 -5.16
N PHE A 78 0.38 8.31 -5.68
CA PHE A 78 -0.11 8.30 -7.06
C PHE A 78 0.36 9.57 -7.78
N ILE A 79 0.72 9.42 -9.05
CA ILE A 79 0.99 10.52 -9.97
C ILE A 79 0.05 10.36 -11.16
N ASN A 80 -0.77 11.38 -11.42
CA ASN A 80 -1.72 11.37 -12.53
C ASN A 80 -2.63 10.10 -12.54
N GLY A 81 -3.04 9.63 -11.37
CA GLY A 81 -3.86 8.44 -11.20
C GLY A 81 -3.11 7.11 -11.21
N THR A 82 -1.81 7.10 -11.52
CA THR A 82 -0.98 5.89 -11.54
C THR A 82 -0.32 5.67 -10.18
N LEU A 83 -0.45 4.47 -9.62
CA LEU A 83 0.26 4.08 -8.39
C LEU A 83 1.77 4.02 -8.66
N VAL A 84 2.54 4.76 -7.85
CA VAL A 84 4.00 4.89 -8.01
C VAL A 84 4.75 4.20 -6.88
N SER A 85 4.27 4.30 -5.65
CA SER A 85 4.98 3.77 -4.48
C SER A 85 4.02 3.43 -3.35
N LEU A 86 4.48 2.48 -2.54
CA LEU A 86 3.90 2.05 -1.28
C LEU A 86 4.98 2.18 -0.20
N GLY A 87 4.64 2.74 0.95
CA GLY A 87 5.62 2.89 2.02
C GLY A 87 5.01 3.48 3.29
N PRO A 88 5.87 3.96 4.18
CA PRO A 88 7.30 3.70 4.23
C PRO A 88 7.60 2.26 4.69
N ALA A 89 8.84 1.80 4.52
CA ALA A 89 9.32 0.62 5.22
C ALA A 89 9.18 0.83 6.74
N ARG A 90 8.75 -0.21 7.47
CA ARG A 90 8.56 -0.13 8.92
C ARG A 90 9.88 0.09 9.64
N ASN A 91 9.86 0.94 10.65
CA ASN A 91 10.95 1.17 11.58
C ASN A 91 10.39 1.85 12.85
N ASP A 92 11.25 2.39 13.70
CA ASP A 92 10.86 3.13 14.88
C ASP A 92 10.97 4.66 14.69
N LEU A 93 10.59 5.44 15.72
CA LEU A 93 10.59 6.90 15.63
C LEU A 93 11.98 7.52 15.50
N TYR A 94 13.04 6.83 15.97
CA TYR A 94 14.43 7.30 15.85
C TYR A 94 15.06 6.97 14.50
N TYR A 95 14.39 6.11 13.70
CA TYR A 95 14.83 5.66 12.38
C TYR A 95 13.64 5.59 11.44
N TRP A 96 12.89 6.67 11.33
CA TRP A 96 11.70 6.70 10.50
C TRP A 96 12.06 6.74 9.02
N ASN A 97 11.74 5.69 8.30
CA ASN A 97 12.10 5.56 6.90
C ASN A 97 11.33 6.54 5.98
N TYR A 98 12.02 7.02 4.98
CA TYR A 98 11.43 7.61 3.78
C TYR A 98 11.92 6.89 2.53
N GLU A 99 11.06 6.81 1.53
CA GLU A 99 11.38 6.24 0.22
C GLU A 99 11.87 7.34 -0.72
N THR A 100 12.91 7.07 -1.51
CA THR A 100 13.44 7.99 -2.52
C THR A 100 13.05 7.50 -3.90
N LEU A 101 12.38 8.35 -4.69
CA LEU A 101 11.72 7.98 -5.94
C LEU A 101 12.06 8.96 -7.04
N ASP A 102 12.36 8.47 -8.25
CA ASP A 102 12.31 9.28 -9.46
C ASP A 102 10.91 9.21 -10.06
N ILE A 103 10.17 10.29 -9.97
CA ILE A 103 8.79 10.37 -10.46
C ILE A 103 8.67 10.95 -11.87
N ALA A 104 9.79 11.31 -12.53
CA ALA A 104 9.78 11.93 -13.86
C ALA A 104 9.05 11.11 -14.93
N GLY A 105 9.14 9.77 -14.81
CA GLY A 105 8.47 8.85 -15.73
C GLY A 105 6.95 8.98 -15.76
N PHE A 106 6.34 9.44 -14.66
CA PHE A 106 4.89 9.58 -14.44
C PHE A 106 4.38 11.00 -14.70
N LEU A 107 5.27 11.97 -14.90
CA LEU A 107 4.92 13.37 -15.12
C LEU A 107 4.83 13.70 -16.61
N THR A 108 4.05 14.74 -16.91
CA THR A 108 3.87 15.30 -18.26
C THR A 108 4.08 16.82 -18.25
N SER A 109 4.23 17.44 -19.41
CA SER A 109 4.07 18.90 -19.50
C SER A 109 2.64 19.29 -19.18
N GLY A 110 2.44 20.46 -18.62
CA GLY A 110 1.13 20.96 -18.20
C GLY A 110 0.72 20.45 -16.83
N LYS A 111 -0.58 20.22 -16.64
CA LYS A 111 -1.20 19.86 -15.36
C LYS A 111 -0.78 18.46 -14.91
N ASN A 112 -0.31 18.35 -13.68
CA ASN A 112 -0.01 17.09 -13.01
C ASN A 112 -0.64 17.08 -11.62
N THR A 113 -1.09 15.91 -11.19
CA THR A 113 -1.60 15.69 -9.85
C THR A 113 -0.70 14.70 -9.11
N ILE A 114 -0.20 15.13 -7.97
CA ILE A 114 0.43 14.28 -6.97
C ILE A 114 -0.62 13.99 -5.90
N ALA A 115 -0.89 12.73 -5.63
CA ALA A 115 -1.92 12.34 -4.69
C ALA A 115 -1.44 11.22 -3.77
N ALA A 116 -1.88 11.22 -2.52
CA ALA A 116 -1.54 10.18 -1.58
C ALA A 116 -2.77 9.76 -0.77
N ILE A 117 -2.88 8.46 -0.52
CA ILE A 117 -3.71 7.90 0.54
C ILE A 117 -2.80 7.52 1.70
N VAL A 118 -3.16 7.97 2.88
CA VAL A 118 -2.46 7.63 4.13
C VAL A 118 -3.45 7.01 5.07
N TRP A 119 -3.08 5.95 5.75
CA TRP A 119 -3.93 5.34 6.76
C TRP A 119 -3.22 5.17 8.09
N ASN A 120 -4.01 5.22 9.12
CA ASN A 120 -3.61 4.89 10.47
C ASN A 120 -4.56 3.81 11.00
N ASP A 121 -4.01 2.69 11.44
CA ASP A 121 -4.79 1.57 11.97
C ASP A 121 -5.20 1.80 13.44
N GLY A 122 -4.80 2.92 14.04
CA GLY A 122 -5.16 3.26 15.42
C GLY A 122 -4.70 2.23 16.44
N ASP A 123 -5.56 1.90 17.38
CA ASP A 123 -5.28 0.92 18.43
C ASP A 123 -5.30 -0.53 17.93
N VAL A 124 -5.84 -0.76 16.73
CA VAL A 124 -5.90 -2.09 16.10
C VAL A 124 -4.77 -2.33 15.10
N ARG A 125 -3.74 -1.50 15.13
CA ARG A 125 -2.56 -1.68 14.28
C ARG A 125 -1.82 -2.97 14.60
N PRO A 126 -1.16 -3.58 13.60
CA PRO A 126 -0.39 -4.79 13.82
C PRO A 126 0.79 -4.55 14.77
N GLU A 127 1.21 -5.61 15.45
CA GLU A 127 2.47 -5.58 16.22
C GLU A 127 3.64 -5.18 15.31
N GLY A 128 4.56 -4.40 15.86
CA GLY A 128 5.69 -3.86 15.09
C GLY A 128 5.35 -2.68 14.16
N GLN A 129 4.08 -2.25 14.08
CA GLN A 129 3.74 -0.97 13.46
C GLN A 129 3.81 0.14 14.50
N ILE A 130 4.93 0.84 14.53
CA ILE A 130 5.09 2.02 15.37
C ILE A 130 4.38 3.20 14.70
N SER A 131 3.85 4.10 15.52
CA SER A 131 3.20 5.33 15.07
C SER A 131 3.48 6.45 16.06
N ASN A 132 3.75 7.64 15.55
CA ASN A 132 3.70 8.86 16.35
C ASN A 132 2.30 9.45 16.30
N ARG A 133 1.82 9.73 15.10
CA ARG A 133 0.49 10.23 14.76
C ARG A 133 0.30 10.21 13.26
N THR A 134 -0.93 10.23 12.78
CA THR A 134 -1.20 10.31 11.34
C THR A 134 -0.50 11.51 10.70
N GLY A 135 0.20 11.27 9.60
CA GLY A 135 0.88 12.31 8.85
C GLY A 135 1.35 11.85 7.48
N PHE A 136 1.52 12.82 6.58
CA PHE A 136 2.07 12.61 5.25
C PHE A 136 3.22 13.59 5.01
N LEU A 137 4.26 13.13 4.33
CA LEU A 137 5.44 13.91 3.99
C LEU A 137 5.90 13.62 2.57
N LEU A 138 6.16 14.67 1.79
CA LEU A 138 6.84 14.61 0.51
C LEU A 138 7.79 15.81 0.38
N GLN A 139 9.05 15.54 0.13
CA GLN A 139 10.12 16.53 -0.08
C GLN A 139 10.74 16.32 -1.46
N ALA A 140 10.86 17.36 -2.26
CA ALA A 140 11.68 17.35 -3.47
C ALA A 140 13.17 17.36 -3.12
N ASP A 141 13.97 16.57 -3.85
CA ASP A 141 15.42 16.52 -3.66
C ASP A 141 16.13 17.83 -4.08
N ASP A 142 15.58 18.51 -5.09
CA ASP A 142 16.09 19.77 -5.63
C ASP A 142 15.14 20.92 -5.27
N LYS A 143 15.69 22.01 -4.73
CA LYS A 143 14.95 23.23 -4.35
C LYS A 143 14.17 23.87 -5.49
N SER A 144 14.57 23.69 -6.73
CA SER A 144 13.79 24.19 -7.88
C SER A 144 12.40 23.54 -8.00
N ASN A 145 12.17 22.44 -7.30
CA ASN A 145 10.94 21.67 -7.27
C ASN A 145 10.17 21.79 -5.94
N ASP A 146 10.49 22.74 -5.10
CA ASP A 146 9.86 22.96 -3.78
C ASP A 146 8.35 23.13 -3.83
N ILE A 147 7.79 23.45 -4.99
CA ILE A 147 6.35 23.48 -5.21
C ILE A 147 5.66 22.14 -4.91
N LEU A 148 6.41 21.04 -4.92
CA LEU A 148 5.93 19.69 -4.59
C LEU A 148 5.92 19.44 -3.08
N ASN A 149 6.70 20.19 -2.30
CA ASN A 149 6.89 19.96 -0.87
C ASN A 149 5.56 20.01 -0.11
N THR A 150 5.38 19.08 0.81
CA THR A 150 4.21 19.09 1.68
C THR A 150 4.18 20.31 2.57
N SER A 151 3.04 20.98 2.56
CA SER A 151 2.74 22.18 3.33
C SER A 151 1.22 22.36 3.40
N ASP A 152 0.76 23.42 4.03
CA ASP A 152 -0.64 23.85 4.04
C ASP A 152 -1.23 24.20 2.67
N SER A 153 -0.40 24.25 1.63
CA SER A 153 -0.85 24.41 0.24
C SER A 153 -1.39 23.14 -0.41
N TRP A 154 -1.25 21.99 0.24
CA TRP A 154 -1.84 20.74 -0.20
C TRP A 154 -3.33 20.68 0.17
N LYS A 155 -4.14 20.07 -0.71
CA LYS A 155 -5.54 19.76 -0.41
C LYS A 155 -5.63 18.42 0.29
N CYS A 156 -6.58 18.30 1.22
CA CYS A 156 -6.79 17.07 1.96
C CYS A 156 -8.25 16.85 2.37
N THR A 157 -8.60 15.61 2.64
CA THR A 157 -9.87 15.19 3.20
C THR A 157 -9.75 13.85 3.89
N GLN A 158 -10.70 13.51 4.77
CA GLN A 158 -10.84 12.16 5.30
C GLN A 158 -11.72 11.33 4.38
N GLU A 159 -11.31 10.09 4.10
CA GLU A 159 -12.09 9.11 3.35
C GLU A 159 -12.95 8.29 4.32
N ASN A 160 -14.25 8.60 4.37
CA ASN A 160 -15.17 8.04 5.34
C ASN A 160 -15.87 6.75 4.89
N SER A 161 -15.44 6.17 3.79
CA SER A 161 -15.97 4.89 3.31
C SER A 161 -15.41 3.68 4.04
N TYR A 162 -14.32 3.84 4.76
CA TYR A 162 -13.61 2.76 5.44
C TYR A 162 -13.94 2.70 6.92
N ALA A 163 -14.01 1.48 7.45
CA ALA A 163 -14.06 1.20 8.88
C ALA A 163 -13.31 -0.10 9.20
N PRO A 164 -12.71 -0.25 10.38
CA PRO A 164 -12.07 -1.48 10.78
C PRO A 164 -13.12 -2.54 11.08
N ILE A 165 -12.87 -3.79 10.69
CA ILE A 165 -13.67 -4.92 11.15
C ILE A 165 -13.12 -5.34 12.52
N MET A 166 -13.92 -5.09 13.58
CA MET A 166 -13.56 -5.40 14.94
C MET A 166 -13.94 -6.82 15.32
N GLY A 167 -13.32 -7.36 16.39
CA GLY A 167 -13.70 -8.65 16.97
C GLY A 167 -13.23 -9.88 16.17
N ILE A 168 -12.31 -9.69 15.23
CA ILE A 168 -11.62 -10.82 14.62
C ILE A 168 -10.71 -11.41 15.71
N GLY A 169 -11.02 -12.62 16.18
CA GLY A 169 -10.25 -13.28 17.24
C GLY A 169 -8.87 -13.67 16.77
N TYR A 170 -7.86 -12.96 17.26
CA TYR A 170 -6.46 -13.34 17.08
C TYR A 170 -6.06 -14.25 18.23
N SER A 171 -5.56 -15.44 17.92
CA SER A 171 -5.35 -16.44 18.98
C SER A 171 -4.03 -16.27 19.74
N ALA A 172 -3.02 -15.55 19.23
CA ALA A 172 -1.76 -15.34 19.95
C ALA A 172 -0.77 -14.38 19.26
N TYR A 173 -0.87 -14.12 17.96
CA TYR A 173 0.14 -13.38 17.21
C TYR A 173 -0.52 -12.50 16.16
N TYR A 174 -0.34 -11.20 16.29
CA TYR A 174 -1.02 -10.20 15.49
C TYR A 174 -0.04 -9.48 14.57
N VAL A 175 0.05 -9.87 13.33
CA VAL A 175 1.00 -9.33 12.33
C VAL A 175 0.34 -8.52 11.23
N ALA A 176 -0.96 -8.66 11.03
CA ALA A 176 -1.75 -7.92 10.05
C ALA A 176 -2.56 -6.81 10.73
N GLY A 177 -2.96 -5.82 9.97
CA GLY A 177 -3.92 -4.80 10.41
C GLY A 177 -5.33 -5.37 10.61
N PRO A 178 -6.29 -4.55 11.02
CA PRO A 178 -7.68 -4.98 11.15
C PRO A 178 -8.23 -5.37 9.78
N GLY A 179 -9.28 -6.20 9.77
CA GLY A 179 -10.06 -6.40 8.56
C GLY A 179 -10.68 -5.06 8.11
N GLU A 180 -10.90 -4.91 6.83
CA GLU A 180 -11.38 -3.66 6.23
C GLU A 180 -12.84 -3.81 5.80
N TYR A 181 -13.72 -2.97 6.34
CA TYR A 181 -15.06 -2.74 5.80
C TYR A 181 -15.05 -1.49 4.94
N ARG A 182 -15.66 -1.56 3.75
CA ARG A 182 -15.75 -0.42 2.84
C ARG A 182 -17.17 -0.22 2.32
N ASP A 183 -17.74 0.96 2.59
CA ASP A 183 -19.02 1.41 2.06
C ASP A 183 -18.79 2.19 0.75
N MET A 184 -19.02 1.54 -0.38
CA MET A 184 -18.77 2.14 -1.68
C MET A 184 -19.69 3.31 -2.03
N HIS A 185 -20.83 3.49 -1.33
CA HIS A 185 -21.68 4.67 -1.51
C HIS A 185 -21.02 5.95 -1.00
N LYS A 186 -20.10 5.83 -0.04
CA LYS A 186 -19.35 6.96 0.55
C LYS A 186 -18.01 7.19 -0.11
N SER A 187 -17.55 6.22 -0.91
CA SER A 187 -16.19 6.23 -1.45
C SER A 187 -15.99 7.32 -2.50
N LEU A 188 -14.94 8.11 -2.32
CA LEU A 188 -14.50 9.09 -3.31
C LEU A 188 -13.87 8.36 -4.51
N GLN A 189 -14.42 8.60 -5.69
CA GLN A 189 -13.97 7.96 -6.91
C GLN A 189 -13.08 8.90 -7.73
N ASN A 190 -12.07 8.36 -8.43
CA ASN A 190 -11.20 9.07 -9.36
C ASN A 190 -10.42 10.27 -8.75
N TRP A 191 -10.38 10.37 -7.43
CA TRP A 191 -9.74 11.50 -6.74
C TRP A 191 -8.24 11.62 -7.02
N MET A 192 -7.58 10.58 -7.51
CA MET A 192 -6.14 10.57 -7.85
C MET A 192 -5.84 11.19 -9.23
N GLY A 193 -6.88 11.39 -10.06
CA GLY A 193 -6.74 11.85 -11.44
C GLY A 193 -6.69 13.37 -11.58
N ASN A 194 -6.25 13.84 -12.77
CA ASN A 194 -6.09 15.26 -13.07
C ASN A 194 -7.42 16.01 -13.16
N ASP A 195 -8.52 15.33 -13.50
CA ASP A 195 -9.81 15.97 -13.77
C ASP A 195 -10.72 16.03 -12.52
N TYR A 196 -10.23 15.52 -11.38
CA TYR A 196 -11.01 15.57 -10.15
C TYR A 196 -11.09 16.98 -9.60
N ASP A 197 -12.30 17.42 -9.22
CA ASP A 197 -12.53 18.69 -8.56
C ASP A 197 -12.34 18.55 -7.04
N ASP A 198 -11.24 19.08 -6.53
CA ASP A 198 -10.90 19.12 -5.11
C ASP A 198 -11.21 20.49 -4.47
N SER A 199 -12.01 21.32 -5.11
CA SER A 199 -12.36 22.67 -4.62
C SER A 199 -13.03 22.66 -3.24
N LYS A 200 -13.75 21.59 -2.91
CA LYS A 200 -14.40 21.36 -1.62
C LYS A 200 -13.48 20.78 -0.55
N TRP A 201 -12.27 20.36 -0.92
CA TRP A 201 -11.31 19.84 0.04
C TRP A 201 -10.67 21.01 0.81
N GLN A 202 -10.43 20.79 2.08
CA GLN A 202 -9.72 21.77 2.90
C GLN A 202 -8.21 21.74 2.59
N ASN A 203 -7.52 22.79 2.99
CA ASN A 203 -6.07 22.79 2.99
C ASN A 203 -5.56 21.93 4.15
N ALA A 204 -4.45 21.27 3.95
CA ALA A 204 -3.78 20.52 5.00
C ALA A 204 -3.26 21.46 6.10
N SER A 205 -3.00 20.91 7.26
CA SER A 205 -2.29 21.64 8.32
C SER A 205 -0.93 21.02 8.57
N ASN A 206 0.07 21.88 8.79
CA ASN A 206 1.40 21.46 9.18
C ASN A 206 1.38 20.84 10.58
N ILE A 207 2.13 19.76 10.76
CA ILE A 207 2.37 19.16 12.07
C ILE A 207 3.68 19.74 12.60
N GLY A 208 3.59 20.48 13.70
CA GLY A 208 4.75 21.15 14.29
C GLY A 208 5.11 22.47 13.61
N TRP A 209 6.19 23.06 14.08
CA TRP A 209 6.61 24.44 13.74
C TRP A 209 7.67 24.46 12.64
N SER A 210 8.32 23.32 12.40
CA SER A 210 9.45 23.21 11.46
C SER A 210 9.21 22.06 10.49
N GLY A 211 9.98 22.07 9.42
CA GLY A 211 10.03 20.97 8.47
C GLY A 211 10.50 19.66 9.10
N ALA A 212 10.40 18.60 8.33
CA ALA A 212 10.80 17.26 8.75
C ALA A 212 12.28 17.24 9.17
N THR A 213 12.60 16.41 10.17
CA THR A 213 13.91 16.43 10.81
C THR A 213 14.67 15.14 10.49
N PRO A 214 15.83 15.24 9.80
CA PRO A 214 16.73 14.10 9.63
C PRO A 214 17.26 13.61 10.98
N LYS A 215 17.58 12.33 11.04
CA LYS A 215 18.20 11.75 12.23
C LYS A 215 19.51 12.45 12.58
N GLY A 216 19.67 12.75 13.87
CA GLY A 216 20.87 13.43 14.39
C GLY A 216 20.79 14.96 14.36
N ILE A 217 19.71 15.53 13.85
CA ILE A 217 19.47 16.97 13.80
C ILE A 217 18.31 17.33 14.72
N GLY A 218 18.56 18.03 15.82
CA GLY A 218 17.54 18.62 16.68
C GLY A 218 16.80 17.63 17.59
N ASP A 219 15.58 18.00 18.00
CA ASP A 219 14.81 17.36 19.06
C ASP A 219 14.15 16.05 18.61
N ILE A 220 13.99 15.13 19.56
CA ILE A 220 13.43 13.79 19.42
C ILE A 220 11.89 13.75 19.52
N SER A 221 11.22 14.88 19.41
CA SER A 221 9.76 14.97 19.66
C SER A 221 8.87 14.39 18.55
N GLY A 222 9.47 13.73 17.55
CA GLY A 222 8.71 13.22 16.41
C GLY A 222 9.45 12.13 15.63
N TRP A 223 9.26 12.13 14.32
CA TRP A 223 9.91 11.19 13.41
C TRP A 223 11.35 11.64 13.09
N MET A 224 12.33 10.80 13.34
CA MET A 224 13.73 11.01 12.94
C MET A 224 13.95 10.38 11.57
N MET A 225 14.01 11.19 10.52
CA MET A 225 14.01 10.72 9.13
C MET A 225 15.34 10.04 8.76
N VAL A 226 15.24 8.84 8.19
CA VAL A 226 16.37 8.12 7.58
C VAL A 226 15.98 7.61 6.20
N PRO A 227 16.90 7.56 5.22
CA PRO A 227 16.61 6.95 3.93
C PRO A 227 16.37 5.45 4.10
N SER A 228 15.34 4.93 3.42
CA SER A 228 15.12 3.49 3.34
C SER A 228 16.29 2.83 2.62
N THR A 229 16.83 1.78 3.23
CA THR A 229 17.89 0.95 2.62
C THR A 229 17.34 -0.24 1.85
N LEU A 230 16.01 -0.44 1.92
CA LEU A 230 15.33 -1.51 1.20
C LEU A 230 15.04 -1.09 -0.24
N PRO A 231 15.17 -1.99 -1.21
CA PRO A 231 14.71 -1.72 -2.56
C PRO A 231 13.20 -1.51 -2.57
N GLN A 232 12.71 -0.74 -3.54
CA GLN A 232 11.27 -0.59 -3.75
C GLN A 232 10.61 -1.95 -3.96
N MET A 233 9.43 -2.13 -3.38
CA MET A 233 8.66 -3.36 -3.56
C MET A 233 8.30 -3.55 -5.03
N GLU A 234 8.52 -4.75 -5.53
CA GLU A 234 8.06 -5.14 -6.85
C GLU A 234 6.53 -5.36 -6.80
N LEU A 235 5.80 -4.63 -7.63
CA LEU A 235 4.36 -4.77 -7.79
C LEU A 235 4.06 -5.34 -9.16
N LYS A 236 3.71 -6.62 -9.21
CA LYS A 236 3.31 -7.31 -10.44
C LYS A 236 1.86 -7.76 -10.34
N PRO A 237 0.97 -7.36 -11.26
CA PRO A 237 -0.36 -7.94 -11.33
C PRO A 237 -0.28 -9.46 -11.48
N GLN A 238 -0.97 -10.17 -10.61
CA GLN A 238 -1.09 -11.61 -10.63
C GLN A 238 -2.56 -11.99 -10.68
N ARG A 239 -2.85 -13.15 -11.27
CA ARG A 239 -4.18 -13.74 -11.21
C ARG A 239 -4.13 -15.03 -10.42
N PHE A 240 -5.21 -15.35 -9.72
CA PHE A 240 -5.32 -16.65 -9.08
C PHE A 240 -5.18 -17.78 -10.11
N ALA A 241 -4.56 -18.86 -9.69
CA ALA A 241 -4.29 -19.99 -10.57
C ALA A 241 -5.56 -20.80 -10.85
N THR A 242 -6.33 -21.13 -9.82
CA THR A 242 -7.49 -22.02 -9.94
C THR A 242 -8.65 -21.65 -9.01
N VAL A 243 -9.83 -22.15 -9.33
CA VAL A 243 -10.97 -22.24 -8.41
C VAL A 243 -11.02 -23.65 -7.84
N ARG A 244 -10.98 -23.76 -6.52
CA ARG A 244 -11.05 -25.09 -5.84
C ARG A 244 -12.48 -25.50 -5.52
N GLN A 245 -13.32 -24.53 -5.18
CA GLN A 245 -14.74 -24.72 -4.93
C GLN A 245 -15.53 -23.53 -5.43
N SER A 246 -16.76 -23.75 -5.86
CA SER A 246 -17.71 -22.69 -6.18
C SER A 246 -19.13 -23.16 -5.86
N GLU A 247 -19.94 -22.26 -5.32
CA GLU A 247 -21.34 -22.48 -5.00
C GLU A 247 -22.19 -21.36 -5.57
N GLY A 248 -23.39 -21.70 -6.01
CA GLY A 248 -24.38 -20.74 -6.49
C GLY A 248 -24.17 -20.20 -7.90
N ILE A 249 -23.10 -20.62 -8.60
CA ILE A 249 -22.79 -20.16 -9.96
C ILE A 249 -21.96 -21.17 -10.74
N LEU A 250 -22.21 -21.24 -12.05
CA LEU A 250 -21.33 -21.93 -12.99
C LEU A 250 -20.25 -20.96 -13.47
N LEU A 251 -19.00 -21.34 -13.30
CA LEU A 251 -17.86 -20.52 -13.67
C LEU A 251 -17.32 -20.93 -15.05
N PRO A 252 -16.90 -19.96 -15.87
CA PRO A 252 -16.13 -20.26 -17.09
C PRO A 252 -14.84 -20.99 -16.75
N THR A 253 -14.45 -21.95 -17.56
CA THR A 253 -13.21 -22.74 -17.36
C THR A 253 -11.94 -21.90 -17.35
N SER A 254 -11.97 -20.74 -18.00
CA SER A 254 -10.86 -19.79 -18.03
C SER A 254 -10.73 -18.95 -16.76
N PHE A 255 -11.78 -18.87 -15.92
CA PHE A 255 -11.73 -18.13 -14.66
C PHE A 255 -11.03 -18.97 -13.58
N PRO A 256 -10.16 -18.39 -12.72
CA PRO A 256 -9.78 -16.98 -12.59
C PRO A 256 -8.52 -16.62 -13.38
N ALA A 257 -7.87 -17.57 -14.05
CA ALA A 257 -6.58 -17.34 -14.75
C ALA A 257 -6.69 -16.27 -15.84
N VAL A 258 -7.83 -16.21 -16.51
CA VAL A 258 -8.13 -15.16 -17.50
C VAL A 258 -9.12 -14.16 -16.90
N LYS A 259 -8.91 -12.87 -17.15
CA LYS A 259 -9.85 -11.81 -16.74
C LYS A 259 -11.21 -12.04 -17.41
N THR A 260 -12.19 -12.43 -16.61
CA THR A 260 -13.54 -12.77 -17.07
C THR A 260 -14.57 -12.06 -16.20
N ALA A 261 -15.54 -11.41 -16.82
CA ALA A 261 -16.64 -10.81 -16.10
C ALA A 261 -17.63 -11.91 -15.67
N LEU A 262 -17.95 -11.95 -14.39
CA LEU A 262 -18.98 -12.81 -13.84
C LEU A 262 -20.22 -11.97 -13.53
N THR A 263 -21.39 -12.43 -14.00
CA THR A 263 -22.66 -11.80 -13.67
C THR A 263 -23.33 -12.61 -12.57
N ILE A 264 -23.53 -11.98 -11.42
CA ILE A 264 -24.24 -12.57 -10.29
C ILE A 264 -25.66 -12.01 -10.32
N PRO A 265 -26.71 -12.87 -10.46
CA PRO A 265 -28.10 -12.41 -10.48
C PRO A 265 -28.49 -11.74 -9.16
N ALA A 266 -29.51 -10.90 -9.21
CA ALA A 266 -30.11 -10.34 -8.00
C ALA A 266 -30.62 -11.44 -7.06
N HIS A 267 -30.56 -11.19 -5.76
CA HIS A 267 -31.01 -12.13 -4.70
C HIS A 267 -30.31 -13.49 -4.72
N THR A 268 -29.09 -13.54 -5.27
CA THR A 268 -28.28 -14.77 -5.33
C THR A 268 -27.06 -14.62 -4.43
N GLN A 269 -26.79 -15.65 -3.64
CA GLN A 269 -25.54 -15.80 -2.88
C GLN A 269 -24.63 -16.77 -3.64
N VAL A 270 -23.38 -16.35 -3.83
CA VAL A 270 -22.32 -17.16 -4.46
C VAL A 270 -21.08 -17.16 -3.60
N SER A 271 -20.33 -18.23 -3.64
CA SER A 271 -19.02 -18.30 -3.00
C SER A 271 -18.00 -18.98 -3.90
N PHE A 272 -16.72 -18.57 -3.75
CA PHE A 272 -15.59 -19.17 -4.45
C PHE A 272 -14.43 -19.36 -3.48
N LEU A 273 -13.78 -20.51 -3.59
CA LEU A 273 -12.47 -20.73 -3.01
C LEU A 273 -11.42 -20.63 -4.14
N LEU A 274 -10.62 -19.57 -4.09
CA LEU A 274 -9.58 -19.31 -5.09
C LEU A 274 -8.22 -19.72 -4.52
N ASP A 275 -7.43 -20.43 -5.32
CA ASP A 275 -6.07 -20.86 -4.96
C ASP A 275 -5.04 -20.10 -5.80
N GLN A 276 -4.07 -19.48 -5.13
CA GLN A 276 -2.93 -18.83 -5.78
C GLN A 276 -1.86 -19.83 -6.21
N GLY A 277 -1.86 -21.03 -5.64
CA GLY A 277 -0.89 -22.07 -5.94
C GLY A 277 0.39 -21.99 -5.11
N PHE A 278 0.72 -20.83 -4.55
CA PHE A 278 1.90 -20.61 -3.70
C PHE A 278 1.61 -19.52 -2.65
N LEU A 279 2.38 -19.54 -1.57
CA LEU A 279 2.32 -18.52 -0.52
C LEU A 279 2.92 -17.22 -1.04
N THR A 280 2.19 -16.12 -0.87
CA THR A 280 2.63 -14.80 -1.31
C THR A 280 2.01 -13.69 -0.46
N ASN A 281 2.67 -12.53 -0.45
CA ASN A 281 2.06 -11.29 0.02
C ASN A 281 1.48 -10.55 -1.17
N ALA A 282 0.22 -10.13 -1.07
CA ALA A 282 -0.45 -9.46 -2.18
C ALA A 282 -1.45 -8.42 -1.68
N TYR A 283 -1.72 -7.43 -2.53
CA TYR A 283 -2.85 -6.53 -2.38
C TYR A 283 -3.97 -7.01 -3.31
N PRO A 284 -5.13 -7.40 -2.79
CA PRO A 284 -6.23 -7.85 -3.62
C PRO A 284 -6.79 -6.68 -4.43
N GLU A 285 -7.05 -6.94 -5.69
CA GLU A 285 -7.71 -6.00 -6.58
C GLU A 285 -9.00 -6.64 -7.10
N LEU A 286 -10.13 -6.03 -6.76
CA LEU A 286 -11.45 -6.46 -7.18
C LEU A 286 -12.11 -5.36 -8.01
N SER A 287 -12.39 -5.66 -9.26
CA SER A 287 -13.19 -4.80 -10.13
C SER A 287 -14.63 -5.25 -10.13
N PHE A 288 -15.56 -4.37 -9.81
CA PHE A 288 -16.99 -4.65 -9.83
C PHE A 288 -17.77 -3.47 -10.39
N SER A 289 -18.96 -3.74 -10.90
CA SER A 289 -19.86 -2.72 -11.38
C SER A 289 -21.31 -3.12 -11.13
N LYS A 290 -22.20 -2.15 -11.09
CA LYS A 290 -23.61 -2.33 -10.74
C LYS A 290 -23.74 -2.81 -9.29
N GLY A 291 -24.84 -3.48 -8.98
CA GLY A 291 -25.16 -3.92 -7.63
C GLY A 291 -25.70 -2.76 -6.78
N ASN A 292 -26.90 -2.92 -6.26
CA ASN A 292 -27.49 -2.03 -5.27
C ASN A 292 -27.62 -2.82 -3.98
N ASN A 293 -26.97 -2.37 -2.91
CA ASN A 293 -26.91 -3.05 -1.61
C ASN A 293 -26.34 -4.48 -1.67
N ALA A 294 -25.47 -4.76 -2.64
CA ALA A 294 -24.73 -6.03 -2.69
C ALA A 294 -23.54 -5.98 -1.74
N THR A 295 -23.29 -7.09 -1.06
CA THR A 295 -22.11 -7.25 -0.19
C THR A 295 -21.14 -8.23 -0.83
N ILE A 296 -19.84 -7.89 -0.81
CA ILE A 296 -18.76 -8.76 -1.22
C ILE A 296 -17.84 -8.94 -0.02
N ALA A 297 -17.64 -10.17 0.43
CA ALA A 297 -16.72 -10.50 1.50
C ALA A 297 -15.49 -11.21 0.92
N LEU A 298 -14.31 -10.77 1.31
CA LEU A 298 -13.02 -11.40 0.98
C LEU A 298 -12.42 -11.92 2.28
N THR A 299 -12.08 -13.20 2.29
CA THR A 299 -11.40 -13.83 3.41
C THR A 299 -10.12 -14.47 2.89
N TYR A 300 -9.02 -14.25 3.58
CA TYR A 300 -7.71 -14.80 3.24
C TYR A 300 -7.33 -15.87 4.23
N ALA A 301 -6.67 -16.91 3.77
CA ALA A 301 -6.13 -17.95 4.63
C ALA A 301 -4.81 -18.49 4.04
N GLU A 302 -3.78 -18.52 4.85
CA GLU A 302 -2.53 -19.20 4.53
C GLU A 302 -2.72 -20.72 4.50
N ALA A 303 -3.54 -21.24 5.43
CA ALA A 303 -3.88 -22.66 5.54
C ALA A 303 -5.37 -22.85 5.76
N LEU A 304 -5.89 -23.95 5.23
CA LEU A 304 -7.27 -24.37 5.41
C LEU A 304 -7.38 -25.43 6.52
N PHE A 305 -8.52 -25.43 7.19
CA PHE A 305 -8.82 -26.33 8.29
C PHE A 305 -10.09 -27.12 7.96
N GLU A 306 -10.12 -28.38 8.32
CA GLU A 306 -11.29 -29.24 8.25
C GLU A 306 -11.99 -29.22 9.61
N GLU A 307 -13.30 -28.92 9.61
CA GLU A 307 -14.09 -29.06 10.82
C GLU A 307 -14.27 -30.52 11.15
N LYS A 308 -13.95 -30.93 12.38
CA LYS A 308 -14.22 -32.28 12.86
C LYS A 308 -15.70 -32.43 13.25
N PRO A 309 -16.34 -33.53 12.87
CA PRO A 309 -17.77 -33.80 13.22
C PRO A 309 -18.01 -33.92 14.73
N ASP A 310 -16.98 -34.18 15.53
CA ASP A 310 -17.13 -34.68 16.92
C ASP A 310 -16.96 -33.61 17.98
N GLY A 311 -17.29 -32.35 17.72
CA GLY A 311 -17.36 -31.35 18.78
C GLY A 311 -17.02 -29.94 18.40
N PRO A 312 -17.60 -28.94 19.07
CA PRO A 312 -17.32 -27.55 18.81
C PRO A 312 -15.87 -27.20 19.10
N GLY A 313 -15.18 -26.65 18.12
CA GLY A 313 -13.89 -25.98 18.30
C GLY A 313 -12.63 -26.83 18.08
N LYS A 314 -12.73 -28.06 17.57
CA LYS A 314 -11.53 -28.81 17.15
C LYS A 314 -11.32 -28.71 15.65
N GLU A 315 -10.66 -27.64 15.24
CA GLU A 315 -10.16 -27.48 13.88
C GLU A 315 -8.89 -28.32 13.70
N PHE A 316 -8.82 -29.04 12.58
CA PHE A 316 -7.64 -29.79 12.22
C PHE A 316 -6.92 -29.09 11.06
N ARG A 317 -5.68 -28.66 11.27
CA ARG A 317 -4.90 -28.00 10.23
C ARG A 317 -4.49 -29.01 9.16
N LYS A 318 -4.93 -28.75 7.93
CA LYS A 318 -4.49 -29.47 6.73
C LYS A 318 -3.32 -28.72 6.09
N GLY A 319 -2.14 -29.30 6.12
CA GLY A 319 -0.98 -28.75 5.43
C GLY A 319 -1.02 -28.88 3.91
N ASN A 320 -1.91 -29.71 3.37
CA ASN A 320 -2.00 -29.99 1.94
C ASN A 320 -3.27 -29.38 1.35
N ARG A 321 -3.10 -28.29 0.57
CA ARG A 321 -4.19 -27.61 -0.12
C ARG A 321 -4.87 -28.44 -1.22
N ASN A 322 -4.31 -29.59 -1.61
CA ASN A 322 -4.89 -30.48 -2.59
C ASN A 322 -5.95 -31.42 -2.03
N GLU A 323 -6.23 -31.35 -0.72
CA GLU A 323 -7.19 -32.24 -0.05
C GLU A 323 -8.48 -31.55 0.35
N VAL A 324 -8.88 -30.47 -0.35
CA VAL A 324 -10.06 -29.66 0.03
C VAL A 324 -11.32 -30.02 -0.77
N GLU A 325 -11.19 -30.74 -1.88
CA GLU A 325 -12.33 -31.10 -2.72
C GLU A 325 -13.29 -32.02 -1.99
N GLY A 326 -14.59 -31.68 -2.04
CA GLY A 326 -15.64 -32.43 -1.40
C GLY A 326 -15.71 -32.37 0.12
N LYS A 327 -14.90 -31.52 0.75
CA LYS A 327 -14.85 -31.32 2.20
C LYS A 327 -15.44 -29.96 2.59
N ILE A 328 -16.07 -29.93 3.76
CA ILE A 328 -16.39 -28.67 4.43
C ILE A 328 -15.10 -28.18 5.08
N ILE A 329 -14.63 -27.03 4.65
CA ILE A 329 -13.40 -26.43 5.15
C ILE A 329 -13.68 -25.06 5.74
N SER A 330 -13.00 -24.74 6.84
CA SER A 330 -12.92 -23.38 7.34
C SER A 330 -11.53 -22.81 7.07
N GLY A 331 -11.46 -21.53 6.69
CA GLY A 331 -10.22 -20.80 6.64
C GLY A 331 -9.97 -20.15 8.00
N ARG A 332 -8.78 -20.34 8.58
CA ARG A 332 -8.33 -19.43 9.63
C ARG A 332 -8.17 -18.07 8.98
N ARG A 333 -8.88 -17.07 9.48
CA ARG A 333 -8.80 -15.71 8.95
C ARG A 333 -7.43 -15.15 9.27
N ASP A 334 -6.59 -15.06 8.25
CA ASP A 334 -5.42 -14.19 8.26
C ASP A 334 -5.90 -12.87 7.67
N SER A 335 -6.25 -11.93 8.50
CA SER A 335 -6.75 -10.61 8.11
C SER A 335 -5.61 -9.67 7.76
#